data_278f3606fcbc7f92201b56b0f26adb16
#
_entry.id   278f3606fcbc7f92201b56b0f26adb16
#
_cell.length_a   1.000
_cell.length_b   1.000
_cell.length_c   1.000
_cell.angle_alpha   90.00
_cell.angle_beta   90.00
_cell.angle_gamma   90.00
#
_symmetry.space_group_name_H-M   'P 1'
#
loop_
_entity.id
_entity.type
_entity.pdbx_description
1 polymer ?
#
loop_
_entity_poly.entity_id
_entity_poly.type
_entity_poly.pdbx_seq_one_letter_code
_entity_poly.pdbx_strand_id
1 'polypeptide(L)'
;MASNVSARLHFAQGFDGTLILREGEVAIGVQADQARPYDLLQGALAACLHSTFLDILEKKRIKIDYADYEVSGVKRTEVPEMLEEVRVHVTLPSGKNNEALQKSMVLATKYCSVYNTLASVAKMECVVTFSETGETL
;
A
#
# COMPACT_ATOMS: atom_id res chain seq x y z
N MET A 1 -15.38 11.57 -15.79
CA MET A 1 -16.33 11.73 -14.67
C MET A 1 -15.61 11.46 -13.35
N ALA A 2 -15.83 12.31 -12.38
CA ALA A 2 -15.20 12.17 -11.07
C ALA A 2 -15.82 11.00 -10.29
N SER A 3 -15.00 10.30 -9.54
CA SER A 3 -15.43 9.23 -8.64
C SER A 3 -15.47 9.74 -7.21
N ASN A 4 -16.43 9.28 -6.45
CA ASN A 4 -16.55 9.62 -5.05
C ASN A 4 -16.06 8.46 -4.19
N VAL A 5 -15.29 8.78 -3.17
CA VAL A 5 -14.82 7.80 -2.19
C VAL A 5 -15.17 8.29 -0.79
N SER A 6 -15.49 7.36 0.09
CA SER A 6 -15.89 7.71 1.45
C SER A 6 -15.50 6.59 2.42
N ALA A 7 -15.43 6.94 3.69
CA ALA A 7 -15.18 5.98 4.76
C ALA A 7 -16.00 6.40 5.97
N ARG A 8 -16.41 5.42 6.76
CA ARG A 8 -17.14 5.66 8.01
C ARG A 8 -16.37 5.04 9.16
N LEU A 9 -16.23 5.81 10.21
CA LEU A 9 -15.53 5.39 11.42
C LEU A 9 -16.39 5.76 12.62
N HIS A 10 -16.28 4.96 13.67
CA HIS A 10 -16.94 5.25 14.94
C HIS A 10 -15.91 5.14 16.06
N PHE A 11 -15.85 6.14 16.91
CA PHE A 11 -15.04 6.13 18.12
C PHE A 11 -15.97 6.32 19.32
N ALA A 12 -15.81 5.42 20.29
CA ALA A 12 -16.54 5.57 21.55
C ALA A 12 -15.77 6.55 22.44
N GLN A 13 -15.28 6.13 23.57
CA GLN A 13 -14.52 7.00 24.45
C GLN A 13 -13.03 6.80 24.20
N GLY A 14 -12.31 7.90 23.99
CA GLY A 14 -10.88 7.84 23.72
C GLY A 14 -10.56 7.37 22.29
N PHE A 15 -9.32 6.92 22.09
CA PHE A 15 -8.87 6.45 20.78
C PHE A 15 -9.04 4.93 20.69
N ASP A 16 -10.29 4.52 20.59
CA ASP A 16 -10.69 3.12 20.49
C ASP A 16 -11.92 3.08 19.60
N GLY A 17 -11.76 2.60 18.40
CA GLY A 17 -12.84 2.67 17.44
C GLY A 17 -12.77 1.62 16.35
N THR A 18 -13.53 1.87 15.30
CA THR A 18 -13.66 0.95 14.19
C THR A 18 -13.78 1.70 12.86
N LEU A 19 -13.16 1.13 11.84
CA LEU A 19 -13.45 1.47 10.45
C LEU A 19 -14.53 0.51 9.98
N ILE A 20 -15.67 1.06 9.58
CA ILE A 20 -16.85 0.27 9.22
C ILE A 20 -16.78 -0.11 7.75
N LEU A 21 -16.81 -1.41 7.49
CA LEU A 21 -16.81 -1.94 6.13
C LEU A 21 -18.24 -2.33 5.74
N ARG A 22 -18.44 -2.78 4.51
CA ARG A 22 -19.75 -3.24 4.04
C ARG A 22 -20.25 -4.39 4.89
N GLU A 23 -19.36 -5.34 5.19
CA GLU A 23 -19.61 -6.42 6.12
C GLU A 23 -18.33 -6.57 6.95
N GLY A 24 -18.46 -6.33 8.24
CA GLY A 24 -17.32 -6.39 9.14
C GLY A 24 -16.71 -5.02 9.42
N GLU A 25 -15.58 -5.05 10.07
CA GLU A 25 -14.91 -3.83 10.53
C GLU A 25 -13.43 -4.07 10.81
N VAL A 26 -12.68 -2.96 10.87
CA VAL A 26 -11.27 -2.97 11.26
C VAL A 26 -11.15 -2.21 12.57
N ALA A 27 -10.58 -2.84 13.59
CA ALA A 27 -10.37 -2.20 14.87
C ALA A 27 -9.25 -1.16 14.78
N ILE A 28 -9.48 0.01 15.36
CA ILE A 28 -8.53 1.12 15.34
C ILE A 28 -8.18 1.54 16.75
N GLY A 29 -6.91 1.71 17.03
CA GLY A 29 -6.43 2.14 18.33
C GLY A 29 -4.96 1.86 18.51
N VAL A 30 -4.51 1.77 19.76
CA VAL A 30 -3.09 1.57 20.08
C VAL A 30 -2.77 0.17 20.60
N GLN A 31 -3.78 -0.70 20.74
CA GLN A 31 -3.56 -2.08 21.16
C GLN A 31 -2.90 -2.89 20.05
N ALA A 32 -2.32 -4.03 20.41
CA ALA A 32 -1.56 -4.86 19.46
C ALA A 32 -2.40 -5.37 18.28
N ASP A 33 -3.70 -5.54 18.49
CA ASP A 33 -4.64 -6.04 17.47
C ASP A 33 -5.43 -4.92 16.78
N GLN A 34 -5.04 -3.68 16.99
CA GLN A 34 -5.70 -2.53 16.38
C GLN A 34 -4.81 -1.85 15.35
N ALA A 35 -5.43 -1.29 14.32
CA ALA A 35 -4.71 -0.52 13.30
C ALA A 35 -4.52 0.91 13.77
N ARG A 36 -3.32 1.43 13.55
CA ARG A 36 -3.00 2.84 13.82
C ARG A 36 -3.19 3.64 12.54
N PRO A 37 -3.25 4.98 12.62
CA PRO A 37 -3.45 5.80 11.42
C PRO A 37 -2.49 5.49 10.27
N TYR A 38 -1.19 5.32 10.57
CA TYR A 38 -0.23 5.05 9.50
C TYR A 38 -0.25 3.60 9.01
N ASP A 39 -0.74 2.65 9.82
CA ASP A 39 -1.04 1.31 9.33
C ASP A 39 -2.11 1.40 8.24
N LEU A 40 -3.13 2.23 8.47
CA LEU A 40 -4.21 2.41 7.50
C LEU A 40 -3.73 3.15 6.26
N LEU A 41 -2.99 4.24 6.43
CA LEU A 41 -2.51 5.04 5.31
C LEU A 41 -1.52 4.27 4.43
N GLN A 42 -0.52 3.65 5.05
CA GLN A 42 0.50 2.89 4.34
C GLN A 42 -0.07 1.57 3.80
N GLY A 43 -1.02 0.98 4.52
CA GLY A 43 -1.75 -0.19 4.05
C GLY A 43 -2.58 0.13 2.81
N ALA A 44 -3.25 1.29 2.80
CA ALA A 44 -4.00 1.75 1.64
C ALA A 44 -3.09 1.95 0.43
N LEU A 45 -1.90 2.50 0.65
CA LEU A 45 -0.92 2.68 -0.41
C LEU A 45 -0.55 1.35 -1.05
N ALA A 46 -0.17 0.35 -0.23
CA ALA A 46 0.22 -0.96 -0.74
C ALA A 46 -0.94 -1.66 -1.44
N ALA A 47 -2.15 -1.59 -0.87
CA ALA A 47 -3.32 -2.23 -1.45
C ALA A 47 -3.68 -1.60 -2.80
N CYS A 48 -3.64 -0.28 -2.90
CA CYS A 48 -3.94 0.43 -4.13
C CYS A 48 -2.89 0.15 -5.21
N LEU A 49 -1.61 0.16 -4.81
CA LEU A 49 -0.52 -0.14 -5.73
C LEU A 49 -0.64 -1.56 -6.26
N HIS A 50 -0.95 -2.52 -5.39
CA HIS A 50 -1.11 -3.93 -5.80
C HIS A 50 -2.27 -4.09 -6.77
N SER A 51 -3.39 -3.45 -6.49
CA SER A 51 -4.56 -3.48 -7.38
C SER A 51 -4.22 -2.96 -8.77
N THR A 52 -3.50 -1.83 -8.84
CA THR A 52 -3.05 -1.26 -10.11
C THR A 52 -2.08 -2.19 -10.82
N PHE A 53 -1.16 -2.78 -10.07
CA PHE A 53 -0.19 -3.74 -10.59
C PHE A 53 -0.90 -4.96 -11.21
N LEU A 54 -1.91 -5.50 -10.52
CA LEU A 54 -2.67 -6.64 -11.03
C LEU A 54 -3.39 -6.30 -12.34
N ASP A 55 -3.93 -5.09 -12.46
CA ASP A 55 -4.59 -4.66 -13.70
C ASP A 55 -3.60 -4.66 -14.88
N ILE A 56 -2.37 -4.23 -14.62
CA ILE A 56 -1.32 -4.21 -15.65
C ILE A 56 -0.92 -5.64 -16.02
N LEU A 57 -0.75 -6.51 -15.01
CA LEU A 57 -0.38 -7.91 -15.25
C LEU A 57 -1.46 -8.65 -16.02
N GLU A 58 -2.73 -8.37 -15.76
CA GLU A 58 -3.83 -8.99 -16.48
C GLU A 58 -3.73 -8.70 -17.98
N LYS A 59 -3.45 -7.45 -18.33
CA LYS A 59 -3.28 -7.06 -19.73
C LYS A 59 -2.09 -7.74 -20.39
N LYS A 60 -1.05 -8.05 -19.63
CA LYS A 60 0.13 -8.77 -20.12
C LYS A 60 -0.02 -10.29 -20.02
N ARG A 61 -1.15 -10.76 -19.46
CA ARG A 61 -1.43 -12.20 -19.26
C ARG A 61 -0.39 -12.86 -18.37
N ILE A 62 0.07 -12.15 -17.34
CA ILE A 62 1.02 -12.66 -16.36
C ILE A 62 0.28 -12.87 -15.05
N LYS A 63 0.51 -14.02 -14.43
CA LYS A 63 -0.04 -14.35 -13.11
C LYS A 63 1.10 -14.53 -12.13
N ILE A 64 0.87 -14.11 -10.90
CA ILE A 64 1.82 -14.29 -9.80
C ILE A 64 1.12 -15.02 -8.67
N ASP A 65 1.89 -15.81 -7.92
CA ASP A 65 1.33 -16.58 -6.80
C ASP A 65 1.14 -15.73 -5.56
N TYR A 66 1.98 -14.71 -5.38
CA TYR A 66 1.88 -13.83 -4.22
C TYR A 66 2.64 -12.53 -4.47
N ALA A 67 2.39 -11.57 -3.61
CA ALA A 67 3.18 -10.34 -3.53
C ALA A 67 3.16 -9.90 -2.07
N ASP A 68 4.33 -9.59 -1.53
CA ASP A 68 4.46 -9.10 -0.16
C ASP A 68 4.94 -7.65 -0.20
N TYR A 69 4.28 -6.81 0.57
CA TYR A 69 4.58 -5.38 0.62
C TYR A 69 4.99 -4.99 2.03
N GLU A 70 6.08 -4.26 2.12
CA GLU A 70 6.48 -3.60 3.35
C GLU A 70 6.62 -2.12 3.03
N VAL A 71 5.86 -1.29 3.74
CA VAL A 71 5.88 0.16 3.52
C VAL A 71 6.46 0.82 4.76
N SER A 72 7.49 1.62 4.57
CA SER A 72 8.08 2.39 5.65
C SER A 72 8.05 3.87 5.29
N GLY A 73 7.98 4.72 6.30
CA GLY A 73 7.93 6.14 6.09
C GLY A 73 8.75 6.89 7.13
N VAL A 74 9.22 8.06 6.75
CA VAL A 74 9.93 8.97 7.63
C VAL A 74 9.13 10.26 7.68
N LYS A 75 8.79 10.70 8.87
CA LYS A 75 8.07 11.95 9.09
C LYS A 75 9.07 13.06 9.35
N ARG A 76 8.78 14.25 8.86
CA ARG A 76 9.59 15.43 9.15
C ARG A 76 9.44 15.79 10.64
N THR A 77 10.43 16.55 11.15
CA THR A 77 10.40 16.95 12.56
C THR A 77 9.57 18.21 12.82
N GLU A 78 9.25 18.96 11.78
CA GLU A 78 8.45 20.18 11.89
C GLU A 78 6.98 19.86 12.04
N VAL A 79 6.27 20.60 12.86
CA VAL A 79 4.82 20.44 13.06
C VAL A 79 4.07 21.16 11.96
N PRO A 80 3.09 20.54 11.29
CA PRO A 80 2.68 19.14 11.47
C PRO A 80 3.73 18.17 10.91
N GLU A 81 3.91 17.06 11.62
CA GLU A 81 4.93 16.07 11.25
C GLU A 81 4.44 15.20 10.09
N MET A 82 4.45 15.77 8.91
CA MET A 82 4.01 15.09 7.69
C MET A 82 5.05 14.08 7.21
N LEU A 83 4.60 13.11 6.43
CA LEU A 83 5.52 12.20 5.76
C LEU A 83 6.46 12.97 4.85
N GLU A 84 7.74 12.68 4.95
CA GLU A 84 8.78 13.29 4.13
C GLU A 84 9.31 12.31 3.09
N GLU A 85 9.44 11.04 3.49
CA GLU A 85 9.88 9.96 2.60
C GLU A 85 9.03 8.73 2.84
N VAL A 86 8.69 8.03 1.76
CA VAL A 86 7.95 6.77 1.81
C VAL A 86 8.65 5.77 0.91
N ARG A 87 8.93 4.60 1.45
CA ARG A 87 9.53 3.51 0.70
C ARG A 87 8.59 2.31 0.68
N VAL A 88 8.30 1.84 -0.53
CA VAL A 88 7.51 0.62 -0.73
C VAL A 88 8.47 -0.46 -1.19
N HIS A 89 8.57 -1.53 -0.41
CA HIS A 89 9.38 -2.68 -0.75
C HIS A 89 8.45 -3.82 -1.12
N VAL A 90 8.53 -4.27 -2.36
CA VAL A 90 7.70 -5.35 -2.89
C VAL A 90 8.55 -6.58 -3.10
N THR A 91 8.11 -7.72 -2.56
CA THR A 91 8.76 -9.01 -2.79
C THR A 91 7.83 -9.86 -3.64
N LEU A 92 8.34 -10.32 -4.78
CA LEU A 92 7.60 -11.12 -5.75
C LEU A 92 8.27 -12.46 -5.95
N PRO A 93 7.51 -13.49 -6.39
CA PRO A 93 8.15 -14.78 -6.72
C PRO A 93 9.05 -14.63 -7.95
N SER A 94 10.24 -15.23 -7.86
CA SER A 94 11.19 -15.21 -8.97
C SER A 94 10.79 -16.18 -10.07
N GLY A 95 11.07 -15.83 -11.33
CA GLY A 95 10.78 -16.69 -12.45
C GLY A 95 11.17 -16.03 -13.76
N LYS A 96 10.66 -16.60 -14.85
CA LYS A 96 10.99 -16.13 -16.21
C LYS A 96 10.46 -14.72 -16.51
N ASN A 97 9.51 -14.22 -15.71
CA ASN A 97 8.89 -12.92 -15.96
C ASN A 97 9.47 -11.80 -15.11
N ASN A 98 10.62 -11.99 -14.45
CA ASN A 98 11.19 -10.99 -13.56
C ASN A 98 11.28 -9.59 -14.17
N GLU A 99 11.81 -9.49 -15.39
CA GLU A 99 11.94 -8.19 -16.05
C GLU A 99 10.58 -7.54 -16.33
N ALA A 100 9.62 -8.33 -16.81
CA ALA A 100 8.27 -7.83 -17.07
C ALA A 100 7.58 -7.40 -15.79
N LEU A 101 7.77 -8.13 -14.69
CA LEU A 101 7.21 -7.77 -13.40
C LEU A 101 7.83 -6.47 -12.87
N GLN A 102 9.14 -6.31 -13.00
CA GLN A 102 9.83 -5.09 -12.61
C GLN A 102 9.27 -3.88 -13.36
N LYS A 103 9.17 -3.99 -14.67
CA LYS A 103 8.62 -2.92 -15.51
C LYS A 103 7.17 -2.61 -15.19
N SER A 104 6.38 -3.65 -14.92
CA SER A 104 4.97 -3.49 -14.59
C SER A 104 4.78 -2.78 -13.25
N MET A 105 5.64 -3.04 -12.27
CA MET A 105 5.57 -2.35 -10.99
C MET A 105 5.95 -0.87 -11.15
N VAL A 106 6.97 -0.56 -11.93
CA VAL A 106 7.34 0.83 -12.23
C VAL A 106 6.15 1.55 -12.87
N LEU A 107 5.50 0.88 -13.81
CA LEU A 107 4.32 1.45 -14.48
C LEU A 107 3.17 1.64 -13.48
N ALA A 108 2.99 0.70 -12.57
CA ALA A 108 1.94 0.79 -11.54
C ALA A 108 2.10 2.05 -10.67
N THR A 109 3.35 2.43 -10.33
CA THR A 109 3.58 3.63 -9.54
C THR A 109 3.14 4.90 -10.26
N LYS A 110 3.14 4.88 -11.59
CA LYS A 110 2.69 6.03 -12.39
C LYS A 110 1.17 6.20 -12.39
N TYR A 111 0.45 5.09 -12.24
CA TYR A 111 -1.01 5.09 -12.36
C TYR A 111 -1.75 4.89 -11.03
N CYS A 112 -1.06 4.50 -9.97
CA CYS A 112 -1.69 4.30 -8.67
C CYS A 112 -2.09 5.65 -8.06
N SER A 113 -3.39 5.84 -7.82
CA SER A 113 -3.89 7.10 -7.31
C SER A 113 -3.37 7.43 -5.91
N VAL A 114 -3.34 6.47 -5.01
CA VAL A 114 -2.85 6.70 -3.64
C VAL A 114 -1.36 7.00 -3.64
N TYR A 115 -0.58 6.26 -4.45
CA TYR A 115 0.85 6.52 -4.58
C TYR A 115 1.10 7.96 -5.04
N ASN A 116 0.38 8.42 -6.05
CA ASN A 116 0.55 9.76 -6.59
C ASN A 116 0.01 10.84 -5.65
N THR A 117 -1.02 10.53 -4.87
CA THR A 117 -1.50 11.44 -3.83
C THR A 117 -0.39 11.70 -2.81
N LEU A 118 0.27 10.63 -2.34
CA LEU A 118 1.36 10.77 -1.37
C LEU A 118 2.61 11.40 -2.00
N ALA A 119 2.86 11.13 -3.28
CA ALA A 119 4.00 11.70 -4.00
C ALA A 119 3.92 13.22 -4.10
N SER A 120 2.74 13.80 -3.90
CA SER A 120 2.56 15.26 -3.90
C SER A 120 3.20 15.92 -2.67
N VAL A 121 3.43 15.17 -1.60
CA VAL A 121 3.97 15.72 -0.35
C VAL A 121 5.23 15.01 0.14
N ALA A 122 5.51 13.79 -0.35
CA ALA A 122 6.63 12.99 0.12
C ALA A 122 7.46 12.47 -1.05
N LYS A 123 8.73 12.21 -0.77
CA LYS A 123 9.61 11.56 -1.73
C LYS A 123 9.29 10.07 -1.69
N MET A 124 8.95 9.51 -2.83
CA MET A 124 8.53 8.11 -2.96
C MET A 124 9.62 7.25 -3.57
N GLU A 125 9.78 6.04 -3.05
CA GLU A 125 10.67 5.04 -3.62
C GLU A 125 9.94 3.70 -3.61
N CYS A 126 10.01 2.96 -4.72
CA CYS A 126 9.45 1.62 -4.82
C CYS A 126 10.56 0.67 -5.26
N VAL A 127 10.83 -0.33 -4.44
CA VAL A 127 11.90 -1.30 -4.68
C VAL A 127 11.28 -2.69 -4.83
N VAL A 128 11.63 -3.40 -5.89
CA VAL A 128 11.16 -4.76 -6.13
C VAL A 128 12.31 -5.74 -5.94
N THR A 129 12.07 -6.78 -5.15
CA THR A 129 12.99 -7.90 -5.02
C THR A 129 12.27 -9.19 -5.36
N PHE A 130 13.03 -10.20 -5.73
CA PHE A 130 12.47 -11.49 -6.11
C PHE A 130 12.93 -12.56 -5.16
N SER A 131 11.98 -13.37 -4.68
CA SER A 131 12.25 -14.49 -3.80
C SER A 131 12.44 -15.76 -4.63
N GLU A 132 13.61 -16.36 -4.55
CA GLU A 132 13.90 -17.60 -5.29
C GLU A 132 13.21 -18.81 -4.69
N THR A 133 12.89 -18.75 -3.40
CA THR A 133 12.26 -19.87 -2.69
C THR A 133 10.74 -19.81 -2.73
N GLY A 134 10.17 -18.66 -3.10
CA GLY A 134 8.72 -18.44 -3.03
C GLY A 134 8.21 -18.24 -1.62
N GLU A 135 9.07 -17.98 -0.64
CA GLU A 135 8.65 -17.73 0.73
C GLU A 135 8.07 -16.32 0.88
N THR A 136 7.03 -16.20 1.70
CA THR A 136 6.42 -14.91 2.02
C THR A 136 7.13 -14.28 3.21
N LEU A 137 7.00 -12.97 3.33
CA LEU A 137 7.56 -12.23 4.45
C LEU A 137 6.73 -12.36 5.73
#